data_f76088b69ece519932fa1f39aeab8dd0
#
_entry.id   f76088b69ece519932fa1f39aeab8dd0
#
_cell.length_a   1.000
_cell.length_b   1.000
_cell.length_c   1.000
_cell.angle_alpha   90.00
_cell.angle_beta   90.00
_cell.angle_gamma   90.00
#
_symmetry.space_group_name_H-M   'P 1'
#
loop_
_entity.id
_entity.type
_entity.pdbx_description
1 polymer ?
#
loop_
_entity_poly.entity_id
_entity_poly.type
_entity_poly.pdbx_seq_one_letter_code
_entity_poly.pdbx_strand_id
1 'polypeptide(L)'
;AYRVCGKKVPMFTLQIPLLWGGRQDAGYMQGEEWEQRSRYVADQLIELTKFLEANTGRRFSFDRLSESVSYIKKAAELRLEGMELCKARPSPASFFDWIVSIAPMSFLPGDQNIVDYFQGVKDEIEQRVAAGEGAVKGEKYRLFFDGMMNWNKVGWLADKFAQVNACVVAGRYTHMSFWQEPQLLDLDNPVLGMAQNYLVCPNNHGAPIMIGEIEKLCDKFEIDGVVCHASRTCRGMTNAQFLIANSAKKYGRQA
;
A
#
# COMPACT_ATOMS: atom_id res chain seq x y z
N ALA A 1 3.80 -11.30 -22.90
CA ALA A 1 2.46 -11.80 -23.27
C ALA A 1 2.10 -11.40 -24.70
N TYR A 2 2.19 -10.13 -25.07
CA TYR A 2 1.86 -9.63 -26.42
C TYR A 2 2.56 -10.37 -27.56
N ARG A 3 3.88 -10.56 -27.48
CA ARG A 3 4.67 -11.29 -28.49
C ARG A 3 4.41 -12.80 -28.48
N VAL A 4 4.13 -13.36 -27.32
CA VAL A 4 3.90 -14.80 -27.14
C VAL A 4 2.51 -15.21 -27.67
N CYS A 5 1.50 -14.34 -27.50
CA CYS A 5 0.13 -14.64 -27.96
C CYS A 5 -0.13 -14.27 -29.42
N GLY A 6 0.84 -13.65 -30.12
CA GLY A 6 0.71 -13.26 -31.53
C GLY A 6 -0.37 -12.24 -31.86
N LYS A 7 -1.00 -11.65 -30.83
CA LYS A 7 -2.06 -10.66 -30.99
C LYS A 7 -1.47 -9.24 -31.12
N LYS A 8 -1.88 -8.52 -32.15
CA LYS A 8 -1.54 -7.11 -32.33
C LYS A 8 -2.52 -6.24 -31.53
N VAL A 9 -2.21 -6.00 -30.25
CA VAL A 9 -2.97 -5.12 -29.38
C VAL A 9 -2.15 -3.85 -29.16
N PRO A 10 -2.72 -2.64 -29.28
CA PRO A 10 -2.02 -1.41 -28.92
C PRO A 10 -1.50 -1.50 -27.48
N MET A 11 -0.27 -1.05 -27.26
CA MET A 11 0.39 -1.15 -25.95
C MET A 11 1.09 0.17 -25.63
N PHE A 12 0.80 0.66 -24.44
CA PHE A 12 1.51 1.79 -23.83
C PHE A 12 2.34 1.29 -22.64
N THR A 13 3.53 1.81 -22.47
CA THR A 13 4.40 1.44 -21.34
C THR A 13 4.63 2.67 -20.48
N LEU A 14 4.17 2.61 -19.24
CA LEU A 14 4.46 3.62 -18.23
C LEU A 14 5.77 3.25 -17.52
N GLN A 15 6.70 4.19 -17.46
CA GLN A 15 7.99 4.03 -16.76
C GLN A 15 8.00 4.85 -15.49
N ILE A 16 8.13 4.17 -14.36
CA ILE A 16 8.22 4.82 -13.05
C ILE A 16 9.67 4.77 -12.57
N PRO A 17 10.33 5.92 -12.36
CA PRO A 17 11.69 5.97 -11.87
C PRO A 17 11.83 5.36 -10.47
N LEU A 18 12.89 4.58 -10.25
CA LEU A 18 13.22 4.05 -8.93
C LEU A 18 13.70 5.20 -8.02
N LEU A 19 13.15 5.28 -6.82
CA LEU A 19 13.62 6.16 -5.76
C LEU A 19 14.70 5.44 -4.95
N TRP A 20 15.92 5.92 -5.06
CA TRP A 20 17.10 5.30 -4.45
C TRP A 20 17.64 6.08 -3.26
N GLY A 21 16.90 6.87 -2.56
CA GLY A 21 17.37 7.72 -1.47
C GLY A 21 17.91 6.97 -0.24
N GLY A 22 18.58 7.73 0.61
CA GLY A 22 19.01 7.28 1.94
C GLY A 22 17.81 7.13 2.90
N ARG A 23 18.05 6.38 3.98
CA ARG A 23 17.08 5.86 4.94
C ARG A 23 16.23 6.91 5.68
N GLN A 24 16.60 8.17 5.70
CA GLN A 24 16.23 8.96 6.87
C GLN A 24 15.12 9.97 6.69
N ASP A 25 14.71 10.29 5.47
CA ASP A 25 13.89 11.48 5.39
C ASP A 25 12.75 11.37 4.38
N ALA A 26 11.60 11.89 4.79
CA ALA A 26 10.62 12.44 3.85
C ALA A 26 11.27 13.38 2.79
N GLY A 27 12.57 13.63 2.92
CA GLY A 27 13.42 14.38 2.00
C GLY A 27 13.51 13.82 0.58
N TYR A 28 13.22 12.55 0.35
CA TYR A 28 13.16 11.99 -1.00
C TYR A 28 11.93 12.48 -1.81
N MET A 29 10.95 13.10 -1.14
CA MET A 29 9.78 13.74 -1.75
C MET A 29 9.94 15.26 -1.90
N GLN A 30 11.16 15.77 -1.96
CA GLN A 30 11.46 17.20 -2.03
C GLN A 30 12.60 17.48 -3.02
N GLY A 31 12.68 18.73 -3.42
CA GLY A 31 13.75 19.26 -4.25
C GLY A 31 13.59 18.97 -5.74
N GLU A 32 14.57 19.44 -6.50
CA GLU A 32 14.51 19.45 -7.96
C GLU A 32 14.38 18.04 -8.57
N GLU A 33 15.05 17.04 -8.01
CA GLU A 33 14.98 15.66 -8.48
C GLU A 33 13.56 15.07 -8.32
N TRP A 34 12.91 15.34 -7.20
CA TRP A 34 11.51 14.95 -6.98
C TRP A 34 10.57 15.60 -7.98
N GLU A 35 10.74 16.89 -8.20
CA GLU A 35 9.92 17.63 -9.17
C GLU A 35 10.10 17.13 -10.61
N GLN A 36 11.36 16.89 -11.02
CA GLN A 36 11.66 16.35 -12.34
C GLN A 36 11.05 14.97 -12.56
N ARG A 37 11.17 14.06 -11.58
CA ARG A 37 10.59 12.72 -11.62
C ARG A 37 9.06 12.77 -11.63
N SER A 38 8.47 13.66 -10.82
CA SER A 38 7.02 13.86 -10.78
C SER A 38 6.48 14.33 -12.13
N ARG A 39 7.13 15.31 -12.73
CA ARG A 39 6.79 15.81 -14.09
C ARG A 39 6.96 14.72 -15.14
N TYR A 40 8.07 13.99 -15.12
CA TYR A 40 8.32 12.89 -16.06
C TYR A 40 7.21 11.83 -16.04
N VAL A 41 6.71 11.46 -14.86
CA VAL A 41 5.59 10.50 -14.76
C VAL A 41 4.28 11.16 -15.18
N ALA A 42 4.03 12.42 -14.79
CA ALA A 42 2.82 13.16 -15.17
C ALA A 42 2.70 13.31 -16.69
N ASP A 43 3.79 13.63 -17.39
CA ASP A 43 3.82 13.74 -18.85
C ASP A 43 3.45 12.40 -19.52
N GLN A 44 3.95 11.28 -19.00
CA GLN A 44 3.56 9.96 -19.49
C GLN A 44 2.08 9.65 -19.22
N LEU A 45 1.50 10.11 -18.11
CA LEU A 45 0.07 9.95 -17.86
C LEU A 45 -0.76 10.77 -18.84
N ILE A 46 -0.32 11.98 -19.23
CA ILE A 46 -0.96 12.76 -20.30
C ILE A 46 -0.85 12.05 -21.65
N GLU A 47 0.31 11.49 -21.99
CA GLU A 47 0.45 10.70 -23.22
C GLU A 47 -0.43 9.42 -23.18
N LEU A 48 -0.59 8.79 -22.00
CA LEU A 48 -1.50 7.68 -21.82
C LEU A 48 -2.96 8.07 -22.13
N THR A 49 -3.42 9.28 -21.73
CA THR A 49 -4.78 9.72 -22.05
C THR A 49 -4.98 9.83 -23.56
N LYS A 50 -4.03 10.43 -24.30
CA LYS A 50 -4.05 10.52 -25.76
C LYS A 50 -4.06 9.13 -26.42
N PHE A 51 -3.23 8.23 -25.91
CA PHE A 51 -3.19 6.84 -26.38
C PHE A 51 -4.55 6.14 -26.18
N LEU A 52 -5.18 6.33 -25.03
CA LEU A 52 -6.49 5.76 -24.72
C LEU A 52 -7.59 6.35 -25.61
N GLU A 53 -7.61 7.66 -25.83
CA GLU A 53 -8.54 8.33 -26.75
C GLU A 53 -8.43 7.77 -28.18
N ALA A 54 -7.20 7.69 -28.68
CA ALA A 54 -6.95 7.15 -30.04
C ALA A 54 -7.38 5.71 -30.24
N ASN A 55 -7.33 4.88 -29.18
CA ASN A 55 -7.64 3.45 -29.27
C ASN A 55 -9.07 3.09 -28.86
N THR A 56 -9.76 3.96 -28.12
CA THR A 56 -11.12 3.71 -27.64
C THR A 56 -12.18 4.55 -28.34
N GLY A 57 -11.79 5.65 -29.01
CA GLY A 57 -12.67 6.64 -29.57
C GLY A 57 -13.43 7.47 -28.50
N ARG A 58 -13.10 7.33 -27.22
CA ARG A 58 -13.71 8.07 -26.12
C ARG A 58 -12.82 9.25 -25.73
N ARG A 59 -13.44 10.41 -25.49
CA ARG A 59 -12.72 11.58 -24.98
C ARG A 59 -12.45 11.45 -23.50
N PHE A 60 -11.26 11.82 -23.08
CA PHE A 60 -10.87 11.93 -21.69
C PHE A 60 -11.47 13.21 -21.06
N SER A 61 -11.82 13.17 -19.79
CA SER A 61 -12.33 14.33 -19.04
C SER A 61 -11.52 14.51 -17.77
N PHE A 62 -10.89 15.67 -17.65
CA PHE A 62 -10.15 16.04 -16.45
C PHE A 62 -11.07 16.29 -15.25
N ASP A 63 -12.28 16.82 -15.46
CA ASP A 63 -13.25 17.02 -14.39
C ASP A 63 -13.66 15.68 -13.76
N ARG A 64 -13.92 14.67 -14.61
CA ARG A 64 -14.20 13.32 -14.13
C ARG A 64 -13.00 12.66 -13.45
N LEU A 65 -11.79 12.97 -13.88
CA LEU A 65 -10.59 12.51 -13.19
C LEU A 65 -10.50 13.15 -11.81
N SER A 66 -10.66 14.47 -11.67
CA SER A 66 -10.65 15.16 -10.38
C SER A 66 -11.72 14.61 -9.44
N GLU A 67 -12.93 14.36 -9.94
CA GLU A 67 -13.98 13.70 -9.17
C GLU A 67 -13.56 12.31 -8.69
N SER A 68 -13.04 11.46 -9.58
CA SER A 68 -12.56 10.12 -9.23
C SER A 68 -11.41 10.18 -8.21
N VAL A 69 -10.47 11.12 -8.38
CA VAL A 69 -9.36 11.31 -7.44
C VAL A 69 -9.87 11.78 -6.06
N SER A 70 -10.95 12.58 -6.01
CA SER A 70 -11.55 13.00 -4.73
C SER A 70 -12.08 11.81 -3.93
N TYR A 71 -12.75 10.85 -4.57
CA TYR A 71 -13.20 9.62 -3.93
C TYR A 71 -12.04 8.75 -3.45
N ILE A 72 -10.99 8.60 -4.27
CA ILE A 72 -9.79 7.85 -3.92
C ILE A 72 -9.10 8.50 -2.70
N LYS A 73 -8.96 9.82 -2.70
CA LYS A 73 -8.38 10.58 -1.59
C LYS A 73 -9.14 10.33 -0.30
N LYS A 74 -10.47 10.50 -0.32
CA LYS A 74 -11.32 10.29 0.85
C LYS A 74 -11.27 8.84 1.36
N ALA A 75 -11.31 7.87 0.45
CA ALA A 75 -11.20 6.46 0.80
C ALA A 75 -9.83 6.12 1.42
N ALA A 76 -8.75 6.71 0.90
CA ALA A 76 -7.41 6.55 1.46
C ALA A 76 -7.30 7.15 2.88
N GLU A 77 -7.86 8.34 3.11
CA GLU A 77 -7.92 8.96 4.44
C GLU A 77 -8.64 8.04 5.44
N LEU A 78 -9.85 7.58 5.11
CA LEU A 78 -10.64 6.68 5.97
C LEU A 78 -9.91 5.37 6.27
N ARG A 79 -9.26 4.79 5.25
CA ARG A 79 -8.44 3.58 5.41
C ARG A 79 -7.27 3.82 6.37
N LEU A 80 -6.55 4.92 6.24
CA LEU A 80 -5.46 5.28 7.12
C LEU A 80 -5.93 5.51 8.56
N GLU A 81 -7.04 6.21 8.76
CA GLU A 81 -7.67 6.40 10.06
C GLU A 81 -8.02 5.05 10.71
N GLY A 82 -8.63 4.13 9.97
CA GLY A 82 -8.90 2.78 10.45
C GLY A 82 -7.64 2.00 10.81
N MET A 83 -6.57 2.12 10.01
CA MET A 83 -5.28 1.49 10.32
C MET A 83 -4.62 2.07 11.58
N GLU A 84 -4.76 3.38 11.82
CA GLU A 84 -4.26 4.03 13.05
C GLU A 84 -4.88 3.44 14.30
N LEU A 85 -6.15 3.07 14.27
CA LEU A 85 -6.86 2.44 15.39
C LEU A 85 -6.28 1.07 15.77
N CYS A 86 -5.57 0.40 14.85
CA CYS A 86 -4.89 -0.87 15.13
C CYS A 86 -3.69 -0.74 16.09
N LYS A 87 -3.34 0.47 16.54
CA LYS A 87 -2.45 0.70 17.69
C LYS A 87 -3.05 0.22 19.02
N ALA A 88 -4.38 0.15 19.12
CA ALA A 88 -5.05 -0.35 20.32
C ALA A 88 -4.57 -1.76 20.69
N ARG A 89 -4.66 -2.09 21.97
CA ARG A 89 -4.37 -3.42 22.51
C ARG A 89 -5.60 -3.98 23.23
N PRO A 90 -6.17 -5.09 22.73
CA PRO A 90 -5.76 -5.85 21.54
C PRO A 90 -6.02 -5.07 20.24
N SER A 91 -5.31 -5.42 19.16
CA SER A 91 -5.54 -4.81 17.85
C SER A 91 -6.92 -5.20 17.31
N PRO A 92 -7.78 -4.23 16.95
CA PRO A 92 -9.15 -4.50 16.49
C PRO A 92 -9.20 -5.19 15.12
N ALA A 93 -8.15 -5.05 14.31
CA ALA A 93 -8.02 -5.70 13.01
C ALA A 93 -6.59 -6.19 12.79
N SER A 94 -6.44 -7.22 11.97
CA SER A 94 -5.18 -7.82 11.60
C SER A 94 -4.78 -7.49 10.16
N PHE A 95 -3.55 -7.79 9.79
CA PHE A 95 -3.10 -7.79 8.40
C PHE A 95 -4.04 -8.58 7.47
N PHE A 96 -4.62 -9.69 7.98
CA PHE A 96 -5.49 -10.56 7.19
C PHE A 96 -6.85 -9.91 6.91
N ASP A 97 -7.33 -9.05 7.80
CA ASP A 97 -8.52 -8.22 7.57
C ASP A 97 -8.22 -7.14 6.53
N TRP A 98 -7.06 -6.48 6.64
CA TRP A 98 -6.65 -5.45 5.68
C TRP A 98 -6.31 -6.00 4.29
N ILE A 99 -5.85 -7.26 4.18
CA ILE A 99 -5.52 -7.86 2.88
C ILE A 99 -6.74 -8.02 1.97
N VAL A 100 -7.91 -8.29 2.54
CA VAL A 100 -9.15 -8.42 1.76
C VAL A 100 -9.66 -7.05 1.27
N SER A 101 -9.34 -5.97 1.98
CA SER A 101 -9.69 -4.60 1.59
C SER A 101 -8.92 -4.08 0.36
N ILE A 102 -7.89 -4.82 -0.10
CA ILE A 102 -7.17 -4.51 -1.33
C ILE A 102 -8.08 -4.64 -2.57
N ALA A 103 -9.05 -5.57 -2.53
CA ALA A 103 -9.97 -5.75 -3.66
C ALA A 103 -10.84 -4.51 -3.90
N PRO A 104 -11.54 -3.93 -2.92
CA PRO A 104 -12.23 -2.65 -3.10
C PRO A 104 -11.32 -1.52 -3.60
N MET A 105 -10.10 -1.38 -3.05
CA MET A 105 -9.15 -0.37 -3.52
C MET A 105 -8.75 -0.54 -4.99
N SER A 106 -8.74 -1.76 -5.49
CA SER A 106 -8.33 -2.07 -6.86
C SER A 106 -9.47 -2.03 -7.86
N PHE A 107 -10.70 -2.35 -7.44
CA PHE A 107 -11.84 -2.56 -8.35
C PHE A 107 -12.93 -1.48 -8.26
N LEU A 108 -12.94 -0.67 -7.20
CA LEU A 108 -13.89 0.43 -7.00
C LEU A 108 -13.23 1.83 -6.96
N PRO A 109 -12.02 2.05 -7.50
CA PRO A 109 -11.38 3.36 -7.39
C PRO A 109 -12.19 4.41 -8.15
N GLY A 110 -12.35 5.57 -7.53
CA GLY A 110 -13.02 6.71 -8.15
C GLY A 110 -14.54 6.63 -8.20
N ASP A 111 -15.14 5.87 -7.28
CA ASP A 111 -16.59 5.74 -7.11
C ASP A 111 -16.96 5.98 -5.64
N GLN A 112 -18.15 6.54 -5.37
CA GLN A 112 -18.64 6.77 -4.01
C GLN A 112 -18.65 5.48 -3.16
N ASN A 113 -18.91 4.33 -3.80
CA ASN A 113 -18.95 3.04 -3.11
C ASN A 113 -17.66 2.70 -2.36
N ILE A 114 -16.47 3.17 -2.83
CA ILE A 114 -15.23 2.93 -2.10
C ILE A 114 -15.15 3.76 -0.82
N VAL A 115 -15.70 4.97 -0.84
CA VAL A 115 -15.77 5.84 0.35
C VAL A 115 -16.70 5.21 1.39
N ASP A 116 -17.87 4.78 0.96
CA ASP A 116 -18.87 4.13 1.82
C ASP A 116 -18.31 2.83 2.44
N TYR A 117 -17.59 2.04 1.64
CA TYR A 117 -16.92 0.83 2.11
C TYR A 117 -15.91 1.14 3.23
N PHE A 118 -14.99 2.08 3.02
CA PHE A 118 -13.99 2.38 4.05
C PHE A 118 -14.54 3.15 5.23
N GLN A 119 -15.64 3.91 5.06
CA GLN A 119 -16.36 4.47 6.19
C GLN A 119 -16.91 3.34 7.07
N GLY A 120 -17.58 2.36 6.48
CA GLY A 120 -18.11 1.21 7.23
C GLY A 120 -17.01 0.38 7.91
N VAL A 121 -15.87 0.17 7.25
CA VAL A 121 -14.71 -0.51 7.86
C VAL A 121 -14.17 0.27 9.06
N LYS A 122 -14.02 1.59 8.94
CA LYS A 122 -13.56 2.43 10.04
C LYS A 122 -14.54 2.39 11.21
N ASP A 123 -15.84 2.55 10.96
CA ASP A 123 -16.89 2.54 11.98
C ASP A 123 -16.90 1.20 12.75
N GLU A 124 -16.74 0.08 12.05
CA GLU A 124 -16.61 -1.24 12.68
C GLU A 124 -15.37 -1.34 13.57
N ILE A 125 -14.23 -0.86 13.09
CA ILE A 125 -12.98 -0.87 13.87
C ILE A 125 -13.11 0.01 15.12
N GLU A 126 -13.72 1.20 15.03
CA GLU A 126 -14.00 2.06 16.17
C GLU A 126 -14.88 1.36 17.22
N GLN A 127 -15.90 0.66 16.78
CA GLN A 127 -16.77 -0.12 17.67
C GLN A 127 -16.00 -1.24 18.38
N ARG A 128 -15.13 -1.97 17.68
CA ARG A 128 -14.28 -3.02 18.27
C ARG A 128 -13.31 -2.45 19.30
N VAL A 129 -12.70 -1.30 19.01
CA VAL A 129 -11.83 -0.60 19.98
C VAL A 129 -12.62 -0.23 21.24
N ALA A 130 -13.81 0.36 21.08
CA ALA A 130 -14.67 0.75 22.21
C ALA A 130 -15.12 -0.45 23.04
N ALA A 131 -15.34 -1.61 22.41
CA ALA A 131 -15.70 -2.86 23.09
C ALA A 131 -14.50 -3.63 23.67
N GLY A 132 -13.25 -3.21 23.37
CA GLY A 132 -12.05 -3.96 23.75
C GLY A 132 -11.89 -5.28 22.98
N GLU A 133 -12.50 -5.38 21.80
CA GLU A 133 -12.47 -6.57 20.95
C GLU A 133 -11.25 -6.56 20.04
N GLY A 134 -10.45 -7.63 20.09
CA GLY A 134 -9.30 -7.82 19.24
C GLY A 134 -9.54 -8.82 18.12
N ALA A 135 -8.83 -8.62 16.99
CA ALA A 135 -8.79 -9.59 15.88
C ALA A 135 -8.28 -10.98 16.32
N VAL A 136 -7.43 -11.02 17.34
CA VAL A 136 -6.90 -12.25 17.94
C VAL A 136 -7.24 -12.28 19.42
N LYS A 137 -7.99 -13.30 19.83
CA LYS A 137 -8.34 -13.48 21.24
C LYS A 137 -7.08 -13.74 22.08
N GLY A 138 -6.90 -12.90 23.11
CA GLY A 138 -5.74 -13.03 24.01
C GLY A 138 -4.42 -12.69 23.33
N GLU A 139 -4.41 -11.64 22.50
CA GLU A 139 -3.21 -11.11 21.85
C GLU A 139 -2.04 -10.97 22.83
N LYS A 140 -0.94 -11.66 22.52
CA LYS A 140 0.32 -11.57 23.26
C LYS A 140 1.44 -10.98 22.45
N TYR A 141 1.49 -11.35 21.15
CA TYR A 141 2.56 -10.96 20.25
C TYR A 141 2.00 -10.16 19.09
N ARG A 142 2.69 -9.10 18.75
CA ARG A 142 2.39 -8.24 17.61
C ARG A 142 3.43 -8.46 16.52
N LEU A 143 2.99 -8.84 15.34
CA LEU A 143 3.88 -9.20 14.25
C LEU A 143 3.69 -8.28 13.04
N PHE A 144 4.77 -8.07 12.32
CA PHE A 144 4.78 -7.46 10.99
C PHE A 144 5.01 -8.54 9.93
N PHE A 145 4.22 -8.53 8.86
CA PHE A 145 4.36 -9.50 7.77
C PHE A 145 5.05 -8.84 6.56
N ASP A 146 6.24 -9.34 6.20
CA ASP A 146 6.98 -8.92 5.02
C ASP A 146 6.89 -9.96 3.91
N GLY A 147 6.45 -9.54 2.74
CA GLY A 147 6.37 -10.38 1.55
C GLY A 147 4.98 -10.44 0.92
N MET A 148 4.90 -11.20 -0.16
CA MET A 148 3.65 -11.45 -0.88
C MET A 148 2.71 -12.34 -0.06
N MET A 149 1.42 -12.01 -0.08
CA MET A 149 0.41 -12.86 0.55
C MET A 149 0.25 -14.19 -0.20
N ASN A 150 0.11 -15.27 0.55
CA ASN A 150 -0.30 -16.56 0.02
C ASN A 150 -1.83 -16.59 -0.06
N TRP A 151 -2.38 -16.12 -1.18
CA TRP A 151 -3.80 -15.85 -1.38
C TRP A 151 -4.71 -17.06 -1.16
N ASN A 152 -4.24 -18.27 -1.50
CA ASN A 152 -5.00 -19.50 -1.32
C ASN A 152 -4.95 -20.04 0.11
N LYS A 153 -4.27 -19.36 1.04
CA LYS A 153 -4.07 -19.78 2.43
C LYS A 153 -4.31 -18.63 3.44
N VAL A 154 -4.97 -17.55 3.03
CA VAL A 154 -5.20 -16.38 3.88
C VAL A 154 -5.84 -16.77 5.22
N GLY A 155 -7.00 -17.38 5.22
CA GLY A 155 -7.69 -17.80 6.44
C GLY A 155 -6.87 -18.81 7.27
N TRP A 156 -6.28 -19.80 6.60
CA TRP A 156 -5.43 -20.79 7.29
C TRP A 156 -4.23 -20.15 8.00
N LEU A 157 -3.59 -19.15 7.38
CA LEU A 157 -2.50 -18.42 8.01
C LEU A 157 -2.99 -17.58 9.19
N ALA A 158 -4.10 -16.87 9.03
CA ALA A 158 -4.72 -16.11 10.11
C ALA A 158 -4.98 -16.99 11.34
N ASP A 159 -5.58 -18.16 11.12
CA ASP A 159 -5.84 -19.15 12.19
C ASP A 159 -4.55 -19.64 12.86
N LYS A 160 -3.49 -19.88 12.08
CA LYS A 160 -2.20 -20.34 12.64
C LYS A 160 -1.56 -19.32 13.55
N PHE A 161 -1.58 -18.05 13.19
CA PHE A 161 -1.09 -16.98 14.06
C PHE A 161 -1.99 -16.82 15.30
N ALA A 162 -3.31 -16.84 15.12
CA ALA A 162 -4.25 -16.75 16.24
C ALA A 162 -4.08 -17.89 17.27
N GLN A 163 -3.80 -19.13 16.82
CA GLN A 163 -3.56 -20.28 17.70
C GLN A 163 -2.38 -20.09 18.68
N VAL A 164 -1.44 -19.22 18.34
CA VAL A 164 -0.30 -18.89 19.22
C VAL A 164 -0.42 -17.48 19.84
N ASN A 165 -1.62 -16.93 19.86
CA ASN A 165 -1.91 -15.58 20.39
C ASN A 165 -1.09 -14.46 19.72
N ALA A 166 -0.69 -14.63 18.47
CA ALA A 166 0.04 -13.65 17.69
C ALA A 166 -0.91 -12.94 16.73
N CYS A 167 -0.99 -11.61 16.86
CA CYS A 167 -1.68 -10.76 15.90
C CYS A 167 -0.67 -10.23 14.89
N VAL A 168 -0.86 -10.52 13.61
CA VAL A 168 -0.14 -9.81 12.55
C VAL A 168 -0.83 -8.48 12.36
N VAL A 169 -0.32 -7.43 12.99
CA VAL A 169 -0.97 -6.11 13.04
C VAL A 169 -0.75 -5.32 11.76
N ALA A 170 0.44 -5.42 11.20
CA ALA A 170 0.83 -4.67 10.02
C ALA A 170 1.61 -5.54 9.02
N GLY A 171 1.76 -5.06 7.81
CA GLY A 171 2.59 -5.73 6.81
C GLY A 171 2.88 -4.85 5.61
N ARG A 172 4.01 -5.09 4.93
CA ARG A 172 4.40 -4.32 3.76
C ARG A 172 3.33 -4.34 2.67
N TYR A 173 2.69 -5.48 2.44
CA TYR A 173 1.71 -5.62 1.38
C TYR A 173 0.46 -4.76 1.60
N THR A 174 -0.04 -4.64 2.83
CA THR A 174 -1.24 -3.88 3.16
C THR A 174 -0.97 -2.42 3.49
N HIS A 175 0.12 -2.14 4.21
CA HIS A 175 0.42 -0.81 4.75
C HIS A 175 1.32 0.03 3.85
N MET A 176 1.95 -0.59 2.85
CA MET A 176 2.88 0.09 1.95
C MET A 176 2.51 -0.10 0.47
N SER A 177 2.40 -1.36 -0.02
CA SER A 177 2.29 -1.63 -1.47
C SER A 177 0.99 -1.17 -2.12
N PHE A 178 -0.10 -1.09 -1.36
CA PHE A 178 -1.39 -0.53 -1.78
C PHE A 178 -1.71 0.77 -1.04
N TRP A 179 -0.65 1.43 -0.61
CA TRP A 179 -0.72 2.72 0.03
C TRP A 179 -0.97 3.82 -0.98
N GLN A 180 -1.75 4.77 -0.57
CA GLN A 180 -1.84 6.07 -1.23
C GLN A 180 -1.55 7.13 -0.18
N GLU A 181 -0.77 8.12 -0.58
CA GLU A 181 -0.50 9.30 0.21
C GLU A 181 -1.57 10.35 -0.14
N PRO A 182 -2.68 10.44 0.63
CA PRO A 182 -3.79 11.32 0.28
C PRO A 182 -3.38 12.79 0.20
N GLN A 183 -2.35 13.20 0.96
CA GLN A 183 -1.80 14.55 0.91
C GLN A 183 -1.15 14.90 -0.44
N LEU A 184 -0.71 13.90 -1.22
CA LEU A 184 -0.18 14.11 -2.57
C LEU A 184 -1.27 14.17 -3.64
N LEU A 185 -2.50 13.73 -3.32
CA LEU A 185 -3.63 13.78 -4.23
C LEU A 185 -4.19 15.20 -4.30
N ASP A 186 -3.67 15.98 -5.22
CA ASP A 186 -4.11 17.33 -5.52
C ASP A 186 -5.30 17.30 -6.48
N LEU A 187 -6.43 17.87 -6.08
CA LEU A 187 -7.65 17.89 -6.91
C LEU A 187 -7.59 18.95 -8.01
N ASP A 188 -6.78 19.99 -7.84
CA ASP A 188 -6.55 21.02 -8.84
C ASP A 188 -5.56 20.55 -9.92
N ASN A 189 -4.67 19.61 -9.54
CA ASN A 189 -3.73 18.97 -10.46
C ASN A 189 -3.69 17.44 -10.27
N PRO A 190 -4.79 16.74 -10.60
CA PRO A 190 -4.94 15.33 -10.30
C PRO A 190 -3.91 14.42 -10.99
N VAL A 191 -3.44 14.81 -12.18
CA VAL A 191 -2.41 14.05 -12.91
C VAL A 191 -1.08 14.09 -12.19
N LEU A 192 -0.66 15.26 -11.68
CA LEU A 192 0.57 15.38 -10.91
C LEU A 192 0.46 14.61 -9.58
N GLY A 193 -0.67 14.74 -8.88
CA GLY A 193 -0.91 13.99 -7.65
C GLY A 193 -0.85 12.48 -7.85
N MET A 194 -1.45 11.96 -8.92
CA MET A 194 -1.35 10.56 -9.30
C MET A 194 0.10 10.15 -9.63
N ALA A 195 0.83 10.97 -10.38
CA ALA A 195 2.23 10.72 -10.72
C ALA A 195 3.08 10.60 -9.44
N GLN A 196 2.90 11.50 -8.49
CA GLN A 196 3.58 11.49 -7.20
C GLN A 196 3.23 10.24 -6.38
N ASN A 197 1.96 9.83 -6.36
CA ASN A 197 1.55 8.57 -5.71
C ASN A 197 2.16 7.33 -6.35
N TYR A 198 2.37 7.30 -7.67
CA TYR A 198 3.12 6.21 -8.31
C TYR A 198 4.59 6.18 -7.87
N LEU A 199 5.21 7.34 -7.71
CA LEU A 199 6.62 7.44 -7.28
C LEU A 199 6.82 6.93 -5.86
N VAL A 200 5.93 7.25 -4.92
CA VAL A 200 6.03 6.83 -3.52
C VAL A 200 5.59 5.37 -3.30
N CYS A 201 5.16 4.67 -4.33
CA CYS A 201 4.86 3.25 -4.20
C CYS A 201 6.12 2.48 -3.75
N PRO A 202 6.08 1.72 -2.66
CA PRO A 202 7.26 1.04 -2.11
C PRO A 202 7.96 0.08 -3.06
N ASN A 203 7.27 -0.41 -4.08
CA ASN A 203 7.89 -1.23 -5.13
C ASN A 203 8.89 -0.44 -6.00
N ASN A 204 8.84 0.89 -5.94
CA ASN A 204 9.78 1.80 -6.59
C ASN A 204 10.90 2.28 -5.65
N HIS A 205 10.93 1.79 -4.41
CA HIS A 205 11.90 2.21 -3.42
C HIS A 205 13.11 1.27 -3.39
N GLY A 206 14.30 1.85 -3.25
CA GLY A 206 15.50 1.12 -2.87
C GLY A 206 15.39 0.56 -1.44
N ALA A 207 16.18 -0.48 -1.15
CA ALA A 207 16.16 -1.15 0.14
C ALA A 207 16.33 -0.19 1.36
N PRO A 208 17.15 0.85 1.33
CA PRO A 208 17.28 1.76 2.47
C PRO A 208 15.98 2.49 2.84
N ILE A 209 15.25 3.01 1.86
CA ILE A 209 13.96 3.68 2.10
C ILE A 209 12.96 2.68 2.64
N MET A 210 12.84 1.53 1.97
CA MET A 210 11.89 0.48 2.35
C MET A 210 12.11 -0.03 3.78
N ILE A 211 13.36 -0.25 4.18
CA ILE A 211 13.70 -0.67 5.54
C ILE A 211 13.32 0.42 6.54
N GLY A 212 13.62 1.69 6.26
CA GLY A 212 13.25 2.79 7.13
C GLY A 212 11.75 2.92 7.35
N GLU A 213 10.95 2.72 6.30
CA GLU A 213 9.48 2.73 6.42
C GLU A 213 8.95 1.52 7.22
N ILE A 214 9.52 0.33 7.03
CA ILE A 214 9.17 -0.85 7.84
C ILE A 214 9.50 -0.62 9.31
N GLU A 215 10.65 -0.03 9.62
CA GLU A 215 11.04 0.28 11.00
C GLU A 215 10.06 1.27 11.65
N LYS A 216 9.67 2.34 10.94
CA LYS A 216 8.65 3.27 11.42
C LYS A 216 7.32 2.57 11.72
N LEU A 217 6.88 1.67 10.85
CA LEU A 217 5.66 0.88 11.08
C LEU A 217 5.83 -0.07 12.28
N CYS A 218 7.00 -0.68 12.42
CA CYS A 218 7.28 -1.56 13.55
C CYS A 218 7.27 -0.80 14.89
N ASP A 219 7.82 0.41 14.94
CA ASP A 219 7.75 1.27 16.13
C ASP A 219 6.31 1.74 16.39
N LYS A 220 5.64 2.22 15.34
CA LYS A 220 4.27 2.73 15.38
C LYS A 220 3.26 1.74 15.96
N PHE A 221 3.38 0.47 15.60
CA PHE A 221 2.48 -0.60 16.00
C PHE A 221 3.05 -1.48 17.11
N GLU A 222 4.16 -1.10 17.75
CA GLU A 222 4.81 -1.84 18.83
C GLU A 222 5.02 -3.32 18.48
N ILE A 223 5.69 -3.57 17.35
CA ILE A 223 5.91 -4.90 16.79
C ILE A 223 7.01 -5.65 17.54
N ASP A 224 6.71 -6.87 17.98
CA ASP A 224 7.66 -7.78 18.67
C ASP A 224 8.54 -8.56 17.68
N GLY A 225 8.00 -8.86 16.49
CA GLY A 225 8.72 -9.67 15.51
C GLY A 225 8.28 -9.45 14.06
N VAL A 226 9.17 -9.78 13.13
CA VAL A 226 8.96 -9.66 11.69
C VAL A 226 8.94 -11.04 11.04
N VAL A 227 7.87 -11.36 10.35
CA VAL A 227 7.73 -12.60 9.57
C VAL A 227 8.07 -12.31 8.12
N CYS A 228 9.18 -12.86 7.62
CA CYS A 228 9.61 -12.71 6.24
C CYS A 228 9.15 -13.90 5.38
N HIS A 229 8.21 -13.66 4.47
CA HIS A 229 7.75 -14.68 3.53
C HIS A 229 8.51 -14.59 2.19
N ALA A 230 9.43 -15.53 1.98
CA ALA A 230 10.26 -15.62 0.78
C ALA A 230 9.46 -16.15 -0.42
N SER A 231 8.61 -15.34 -1.02
CA SER A 231 7.88 -15.71 -2.22
C SER A 231 8.80 -15.82 -3.43
N ARG A 232 8.79 -16.97 -4.11
CA ARG A 232 9.55 -17.18 -5.35
C ARG A 232 8.91 -16.52 -6.58
N THR A 233 7.67 -16.07 -6.46
CA THR A 233 6.86 -15.57 -7.58
C THR A 233 6.95 -14.07 -7.79
N CYS A 234 7.45 -13.32 -6.80
CA CYS A 234 7.56 -11.86 -6.87
C CYS A 234 8.88 -11.35 -6.31
N ARG A 235 9.82 -11.01 -7.21
CA ARG A 235 11.12 -10.44 -6.81
C ARG A 235 10.98 -9.08 -6.11
N GLY A 236 10.06 -8.22 -6.55
CA GLY A 236 9.83 -6.91 -5.97
C GLY A 236 9.46 -6.95 -4.49
N MET A 237 8.80 -8.04 -4.06
CA MET A 237 8.40 -8.23 -2.66
C MET A 237 9.42 -9.01 -1.82
N THR A 238 10.49 -9.56 -2.43
CA THR A 238 11.43 -10.44 -1.72
C THR A 238 12.89 -10.04 -1.83
N ASN A 239 13.20 -8.99 -2.58
CA ASN A 239 14.57 -8.60 -2.90
C ASN A 239 15.40 -8.06 -1.73
N ALA A 240 14.77 -7.67 -0.62
CA ALA A 240 15.46 -7.08 0.54
C ALA A 240 15.24 -7.86 1.86
N GLN A 241 14.68 -9.06 1.83
CA GLN A 241 14.25 -9.78 3.05
C GLN A 241 15.37 -10.02 4.06
N PHE A 242 16.57 -10.39 3.62
CA PHE A 242 17.71 -10.54 4.54
C PHE A 242 18.11 -9.22 5.21
N LEU A 243 18.04 -8.11 4.49
CA LEU A 243 18.32 -6.80 5.05
C LEU A 243 17.26 -6.39 6.06
N ILE A 244 15.98 -6.65 5.76
CA ILE A 244 14.85 -6.41 6.66
C ILE A 244 14.98 -7.24 7.93
N ALA A 245 15.23 -8.55 7.81
CA ALA A 245 15.43 -9.43 8.96
C ALA A 245 16.61 -9.00 9.84
N ASN A 246 17.73 -8.62 9.22
CA ASN A 246 18.90 -8.13 9.96
C ASN A 246 18.61 -6.80 10.65
N SER A 247 17.86 -5.91 10.02
CA SER A 247 17.45 -4.65 10.62
C SER A 247 16.51 -4.90 11.81
N ALA A 248 15.50 -5.74 11.67
CA ALA A 248 14.61 -6.10 12.77
C ALA A 248 15.40 -6.59 14.00
N LYS A 249 16.35 -7.51 13.80
CA LYS A 249 17.23 -8.02 14.87
C LYS A 249 18.07 -6.93 15.52
N LYS A 250 18.60 -6.00 14.73
CA LYS A 250 19.39 -4.86 15.23
C LYS A 250 18.58 -3.96 16.16
N TYR A 251 17.26 -3.87 15.95
CA TYR A 251 16.33 -3.13 16.80
C TYR A 251 15.66 -3.98 17.88
N GLY A 252 16.22 -5.16 18.20
CA GLY A 252 15.77 -6.04 19.29
C GLY A 252 14.51 -6.83 18.98
N ARG A 253 14.05 -6.87 17.71
CA ARG A 253 12.89 -7.64 17.28
C ARG A 253 13.31 -9.03 16.80
N GLN A 254 12.44 -10.02 17.00
CA GLN A 254 12.63 -11.35 16.42
C GLN A 254 12.39 -11.29 14.89
N ALA A 255 13.18 -12.07 14.10
CA ALA A 255 13.01 -12.18 12.65
C ALA A 255 13.60 -13.50 12.12
#